data_72bcb98f37542e5ef1ed13e4ab6fb8b6
#
_entry.id   72bcb98f37542e5ef1ed13e4ab6fb8b6
#
_cell.length_a   1.000
_cell.length_b   1.000
_cell.length_c   1.000
_cell.angle_alpha   90.00
_cell.angle_beta   90.00
_cell.angle_gamma   90.00
#
_symmetry.space_group_name_H-M   'P 1'
#
loop_
_entity.id
_entity.type
_entity.pdbx_description
1 polymer ?
#
loop_
_entity_poly.entity_id
_entity_poly.type
_entity_poly.pdbx_seq_one_letter_code
_entity_poly.pdbx_strand_id
1 'polypeptide(L)'
;GDVYKRQVLIGLALAVFAAHHLVVNASDLAYEMNIPHSIIGTVVSGLGTSLPELTIAFMAAKRSQGVAIGTLIGSNITDPLLSIGIAATVHPLYLTEAGSDMIMLVILPASIISTAVALLLMRTSYEFKKWEGIILIVLYFIFLAVCEYFRRVGF
;
A
#
# COMPACT_ATOMS: atom_id res chain seq x y z
N GLY A 1 -29.81 13.31 7.28
CA GLY A 1 -28.46 13.63 7.80
C GLY A 1 -27.93 12.62 8.81
N ASP A 2 -28.73 12.18 9.78
CA ASP A 2 -28.24 11.41 10.95
C ASP A 2 -27.92 9.94 10.62
N VAL A 3 -28.60 9.35 9.66
CA VAL A 3 -28.33 7.98 9.20
C VAL A 3 -26.93 7.89 8.59
N TYR A 4 -26.55 8.83 7.74
CA TYR A 4 -25.21 8.87 7.14
C TYR A 4 -24.10 9.11 8.19
N LYS A 5 -24.34 9.97 9.16
CA LYS A 5 -23.39 10.18 10.26
C LYS A 5 -23.14 8.89 11.06
N ARG A 6 -24.23 8.17 11.39
CA ARG A 6 -24.13 6.88 12.10
C ARG A 6 -23.38 5.84 11.26
N GLN A 7 -23.66 5.76 9.96
CA GLN A 7 -22.96 4.84 9.04
C GLN A 7 -21.46 5.16 8.98
N VAL A 8 -21.07 6.44 8.91
CA VAL A 8 -19.67 6.86 8.92
C VAL A 8 -19.00 6.47 10.23
N LEU A 9 -19.63 6.73 11.37
CA LEU A 9 -19.06 6.40 12.69
C LEU A 9 -18.91 4.87 12.88
N ILE A 10 -19.92 4.10 12.49
CA ILE A 10 -19.84 2.63 12.56
C ILE A 10 -18.77 2.12 11.61
N GLY A 11 -18.71 2.63 10.35
CA GLY A 11 -17.71 2.26 9.38
C GLY A 11 -16.28 2.57 9.87
N LEU A 12 -16.08 3.73 10.49
CA LEU A 12 -14.78 4.10 11.06
C LEU A 12 -14.41 3.17 12.23
N ALA A 13 -15.33 2.88 13.13
CA ALA A 13 -15.08 1.96 14.24
C ALA A 13 -14.73 0.54 13.75
N LEU A 14 -15.44 0.04 12.75
CA LEU A 14 -15.13 -1.24 12.12
C LEU A 14 -13.77 -1.24 11.40
N ALA A 15 -13.42 -0.15 10.73
CA ALA A 15 -12.13 0.00 10.06
C ALA A 15 -10.97 -0.03 11.08
N VAL A 16 -11.10 0.71 12.19
CA VAL A 16 -10.09 0.71 13.26
C VAL A 16 -9.96 -0.68 13.90
N PHE A 17 -11.08 -1.35 14.16
CA PHE A 17 -11.09 -2.72 14.69
C PHE A 17 -10.42 -3.71 13.72
N ALA A 18 -10.76 -3.65 12.44
CA ALA A 18 -10.17 -4.50 11.41
C ALA A 18 -8.66 -4.23 11.24
N ALA A 19 -8.24 -2.97 11.23
CA ALA A 19 -6.84 -2.57 11.13
C ALA A 19 -6.02 -3.10 12.32
N HIS A 20 -6.55 -3.00 13.54
CA HIS A 20 -5.90 -3.57 14.73
C HIS A 20 -5.65 -5.08 14.58
N HIS A 21 -6.69 -5.84 14.21
CA HIS A 21 -6.55 -7.29 14.02
C HIS A 21 -5.65 -7.65 12.85
N LEU A 22 -5.66 -6.88 11.77
CA LEU A 22 -4.75 -7.07 10.65
C LEU A 22 -3.30 -6.94 11.10
N VAL A 23 -2.95 -5.88 11.83
CA VAL A 23 -1.58 -5.66 12.31
C VAL A 23 -1.13 -6.75 13.26
N VAL A 24 -1.96 -7.13 14.23
CA VAL A 24 -1.63 -8.21 15.20
C VAL A 24 -1.40 -9.51 14.46
N ASN A 25 -2.35 -9.97 13.66
CA ASN A 25 -2.22 -11.25 12.95
C ASN A 25 -1.08 -11.25 11.92
N ALA A 26 -0.82 -10.12 11.25
CA ALA A 26 0.32 -10.00 10.34
C ALA A 26 1.66 -10.07 11.08
N SER A 27 1.74 -9.48 12.28
CA SER A 27 2.94 -9.56 13.13
C SER A 27 3.19 -10.97 13.65
N ASP A 28 2.14 -11.67 14.07
CA ASP A 28 2.23 -13.05 14.53
C ASP A 28 2.68 -13.98 13.38
N LEU A 29 2.11 -13.80 12.19
CA LEU A 29 2.50 -14.53 10.99
C LEU A 29 3.96 -14.26 10.61
N ALA A 30 4.43 -13.02 10.72
CA ALA A 30 5.83 -12.68 10.48
C ALA A 30 6.76 -13.44 11.42
N TYR A 31 6.39 -13.50 12.70
CA TYR A 31 7.16 -14.19 13.72
C TYR A 31 7.21 -15.72 13.45
N GLU A 32 6.05 -16.35 13.19
CA GLU A 32 5.98 -17.79 12.91
C GLU A 32 6.73 -18.21 11.65
N MET A 33 6.72 -17.36 10.61
CA MET A 33 7.36 -17.66 9.33
C MET A 33 8.82 -17.19 9.24
N ASN A 34 9.38 -16.60 10.31
CA ASN A 34 10.70 -15.94 10.26
C ASN A 34 10.84 -14.96 9.09
N ILE A 35 9.78 -14.19 8.80
CA ILE A 35 9.77 -13.17 7.74
C ILE A 35 10.00 -11.80 8.38
N PRO A 36 10.88 -10.97 7.82
CA PRO A 36 11.05 -9.59 8.30
C PRO A 36 9.72 -8.83 8.34
N HIS A 37 9.45 -8.15 9.45
CA HIS A 37 8.20 -7.39 9.64
C HIS A 37 7.98 -6.35 8.55
N SER A 38 9.05 -5.80 7.94
CA SER A 38 8.98 -4.87 6.81
C SER A 38 8.33 -5.50 5.58
N ILE A 39 8.62 -6.77 5.28
CA ILE A 39 8.01 -7.50 4.16
C ILE A 39 6.53 -7.78 4.43
N ILE A 40 6.20 -8.28 5.63
CA ILE A 40 4.81 -8.51 6.02
C ILE A 40 4.02 -7.19 6.02
N GLY A 41 4.60 -6.12 6.56
CA GLY A 41 4.00 -4.79 6.51
C GLY A 41 3.72 -4.32 5.08
N THR A 42 4.68 -4.50 4.18
CA THR A 42 4.54 -4.03 2.79
C THR A 42 3.62 -4.92 1.96
N VAL A 43 3.73 -6.24 2.09
CA VAL A 43 2.99 -7.19 1.21
C VAL A 43 1.61 -7.51 1.78
N VAL A 44 1.52 -7.94 3.03
CA VAL A 44 0.26 -8.39 3.61
C VAL A 44 -0.59 -7.21 4.08
N SER A 45 -0.01 -6.35 4.93
CA SER A 45 -0.74 -5.19 5.45
C SER A 45 -0.98 -4.16 4.35
N GLY A 46 0.03 -3.87 3.50
CA GLY A 46 -0.11 -2.95 2.39
C GLY A 46 -1.20 -3.38 1.41
N LEU A 47 -1.20 -4.65 0.96
CA LEU A 47 -2.26 -5.16 0.08
C LEU A 47 -3.63 -5.11 0.77
N GLY A 48 -3.70 -5.56 2.04
CA GLY A 48 -4.96 -5.58 2.79
C GLY A 48 -5.57 -4.21 3.00
N THR A 49 -4.76 -3.21 3.33
CA THR A 49 -5.20 -1.82 3.52
C THR A 49 -5.54 -1.12 2.21
N SER A 50 -4.96 -1.55 1.09
CA SER A 50 -5.26 -0.99 -0.24
C SER A 50 -6.52 -1.59 -0.91
N LEU A 51 -7.15 -2.63 -0.33
CA LEU A 51 -8.38 -3.21 -0.88
C LEU A 51 -9.55 -2.20 -0.94
N PRO A 52 -9.80 -1.35 0.07
CA PRO A 52 -10.81 -0.30 -0.02
C PRO A 52 -10.57 0.67 -1.18
N GLU A 53 -9.33 1.16 -1.34
CA GLU A 53 -8.93 2.07 -2.41
C GLU A 53 -9.09 1.41 -3.78
N LEU A 54 -8.68 0.14 -3.91
CA LEU A 54 -8.88 -0.64 -5.14
C LEU A 54 -10.36 -0.77 -5.48
N THR A 55 -11.20 -1.04 -4.49
CA THR A 55 -12.66 -1.15 -4.66
C THR A 55 -13.25 0.18 -5.13
N ILE A 56 -12.88 1.29 -4.48
CA ILE A 56 -13.33 2.64 -4.86
C ILE A 56 -12.86 2.97 -6.27
N ALA A 57 -11.58 2.74 -6.58
CA ALA A 57 -11.01 2.98 -7.90
C ALA A 57 -11.70 2.17 -8.99
N PHE A 58 -11.99 0.88 -8.74
CA PHE A 58 -12.71 0.01 -9.67
C PHE A 58 -14.16 0.48 -9.92
N MET A 59 -14.87 0.90 -8.86
CA MET A 59 -16.21 1.45 -8.98
C MET A 59 -16.21 2.81 -9.70
N ALA A 60 -15.24 3.66 -9.39
CA ALA A 60 -15.10 4.98 -9.99
C ALA A 60 -14.68 4.89 -11.46
N ALA A 61 -13.85 3.93 -11.84
CA ALA A 61 -13.39 3.75 -13.23
C ALA A 61 -14.53 3.60 -14.22
N LYS A 62 -15.67 3.06 -13.79
CA LYS A 62 -16.90 2.94 -14.61
C LYS A 62 -17.66 4.25 -14.79
N ARG A 63 -17.39 5.27 -13.96
CA ARG A 63 -18.13 6.54 -13.93
C ARG A 63 -17.25 7.74 -14.19
N SER A 64 -16.04 7.73 -13.65
CA SER A 64 -15.07 8.81 -13.74
C SER A 64 -13.65 8.27 -13.58
N GLN A 65 -12.92 8.18 -14.68
CA GLN A 65 -11.51 7.74 -14.69
C GLN A 65 -10.63 8.67 -13.85
N GLY A 66 -10.89 9.99 -13.89
CA GLY A 66 -10.15 10.95 -13.08
C GLY A 66 -10.27 10.72 -11.58
N VAL A 67 -11.47 10.34 -11.09
CA VAL A 67 -11.66 9.99 -9.68
C VAL A 67 -10.93 8.70 -9.35
N ALA A 68 -10.97 7.68 -10.21
CA ALA A 68 -10.26 6.42 -10.00
C ALA A 68 -8.74 6.64 -9.89
N ILE A 69 -8.16 7.37 -10.83
CA ILE A 69 -6.73 7.68 -10.85
C ILE A 69 -6.34 8.56 -9.67
N GLY A 70 -7.15 9.59 -9.38
CA GLY A 70 -6.91 10.50 -8.26
C GLY A 70 -6.90 9.78 -6.91
N THR A 71 -7.78 8.81 -6.69
CA THR A 71 -7.80 7.98 -5.49
C THR A 71 -6.51 7.18 -5.33
N LEU A 72 -6.05 6.51 -6.41
CA LEU A 72 -4.87 5.66 -6.38
C LEU A 72 -3.56 6.46 -6.22
N ILE A 73 -3.44 7.61 -6.88
CA ILE A 73 -2.25 8.45 -6.75
C ILE A 73 -2.28 9.25 -5.44
N GLY A 74 -3.46 9.68 -5.01
CA GLY A 74 -3.65 10.44 -3.77
C GLY A 74 -3.21 9.65 -2.53
N SER A 75 -3.47 8.35 -2.46
CA SER A 75 -3.01 7.50 -1.35
C SER A 75 -1.49 7.45 -1.25
N ASN A 76 -0.76 7.43 -2.38
CA ASN A 76 0.70 7.47 -2.40
C ASN A 76 1.30 8.76 -1.80
N ILE A 77 0.52 9.81 -1.66
CA ILE A 77 0.92 11.06 -1.01
C ILE A 77 0.44 11.05 0.46
N THR A 78 -0.81 10.67 0.66
CA THR A 78 -1.45 10.72 1.98
C THR A 78 -0.79 9.75 2.96
N ASP A 79 -0.48 8.53 2.53
CA ASP A 79 0.09 7.50 3.41
C ASP A 79 1.47 7.89 3.95
N PRO A 80 2.47 8.27 3.15
CA PRO A 80 3.77 8.64 3.70
C PRO A 80 3.76 9.98 4.44
N LEU A 81 2.98 10.96 4.01
CA LEU A 81 3.03 12.28 4.62
C LEU A 81 2.12 12.39 5.84
N LEU A 82 0.88 11.95 5.73
CA LEU A 82 -0.11 12.11 6.80
C LEU A 82 -0.09 10.92 7.75
N SER A 83 -0.19 9.69 7.25
CA SER A 83 -0.31 8.52 8.11
C SER A 83 0.97 8.24 8.90
N ILE A 84 2.14 8.23 8.23
CA ILE A 84 3.43 8.06 8.91
C ILE A 84 3.72 9.28 9.79
N GLY A 85 3.43 10.50 9.30
CA GLY A 85 3.61 11.73 10.05
C GLY A 85 2.84 11.73 11.38
N ILE A 86 1.55 11.40 11.36
CA ILE A 86 0.73 11.28 12.58
C ILE A 86 1.26 10.16 13.48
N ALA A 87 1.54 8.97 12.92
CA ALA A 87 2.04 7.85 13.70
C ALA A 87 3.34 8.21 14.44
N ALA A 88 4.28 8.88 13.78
CA ALA A 88 5.54 9.32 14.37
C ALA A 88 5.37 10.40 15.45
N THR A 89 4.33 11.23 15.37
CA THR A 89 4.02 12.21 16.45
C THR A 89 3.41 11.56 17.69
N VAL A 90 2.69 10.45 17.52
CA VAL A 90 2.09 9.69 18.64
C VAL A 90 3.12 8.80 19.31
N HIS A 91 3.95 8.12 18.55
CA HIS A 91 5.00 7.24 19.05
C HIS A 91 6.17 7.20 18.06
N PRO A 92 7.44 7.30 18.54
CA PRO A 92 8.61 7.18 17.68
C PRO A 92 8.60 5.84 16.93
N LEU A 93 8.85 5.90 15.65
CA LEU A 93 8.91 4.71 14.78
C LEU A 93 10.36 4.24 14.69
N TYR A 94 10.63 3.05 15.20
CA TYR A 94 11.95 2.44 15.16
C TYR A 94 11.98 1.34 14.11
N LEU A 95 13.05 1.29 13.33
CA LEU A 95 13.33 0.23 12.38
C LEU A 95 14.45 -0.65 12.93
N THR A 96 14.36 -1.96 12.71
CA THR A 96 15.49 -2.87 12.88
C THR A 96 16.49 -2.64 11.75
N GLU A 97 17.76 -3.02 11.92
CA GLU A 97 18.77 -2.88 10.86
C GLU A 97 18.31 -3.56 9.56
N ALA A 98 17.90 -4.83 9.62
CA ALA A 98 17.36 -5.56 8.46
C ALA A 98 16.10 -4.89 7.87
N GLY A 99 15.22 -4.34 8.71
CA GLY A 99 14.05 -3.58 8.25
C GLY A 99 14.43 -2.29 7.56
N SER A 100 15.46 -1.58 8.03
CA SER A 100 15.98 -0.37 7.42
C SER A 100 16.57 -0.66 6.03
N ASP A 101 17.40 -1.69 5.92
CA ASP A 101 18.04 -2.08 4.66
C ASP A 101 16.98 -2.49 3.63
N MET A 102 16.00 -3.29 4.02
CA MET A 102 14.89 -3.68 3.14
C MET A 102 14.10 -2.46 2.64
N ILE A 103 13.80 -1.51 3.51
CA ILE A 103 13.08 -0.29 3.13
C ILE A 103 13.91 0.56 2.19
N MET A 104 15.18 0.81 2.52
CA MET A 104 16.03 1.72 1.75
C MET A 104 16.49 1.14 0.41
N LEU A 105 16.79 -0.17 0.35
CA LEU A 105 17.36 -0.80 -0.85
C LEU A 105 16.30 -1.41 -1.77
N VAL A 106 15.13 -1.76 -1.25
CA VAL A 106 14.10 -2.46 -2.04
C VAL A 106 12.79 -1.67 -2.11
N ILE A 107 12.17 -1.39 -0.97
CA ILE A 107 10.81 -0.85 -0.94
C ILE A 107 10.77 0.59 -1.47
N LEU A 108 11.65 1.45 -1.01
CA LEU A 108 11.70 2.86 -1.41
C LEU A 108 12.03 3.02 -2.90
N PRO A 109 13.10 2.40 -3.46
CA PRO A 109 13.37 2.45 -4.89
C PRO A 109 12.22 1.88 -5.72
N ALA A 110 11.62 0.76 -5.31
CA ALA A 110 10.49 0.15 -6.01
C ALA A 110 9.27 1.08 -6.03
N SER A 111 8.96 1.76 -4.92
CA SER A 111 7.84 2.71 -4.85
C SER A 111 8.06 3.94 -5.75
N ILE A 112 9.28 4.47 -5.80
CA ILE A 112 9.64 5.58 -6.69
C ILE A 112 9.53 5.15 -8.15
N ILE A 113 10.10 4.00 -8.50
CA ILE A 113 10.09 3.47 -9.88
C ILE A 113 8.66 3.18 -10.32
N SER A 114 7.87 2.49 -9.51
CA SER A 114 6.48 2.14 -9.86
C SER A 114 5.61 3.38 -10.06
N THR A 115 5.76 4.38 -9.19
CA THR A 115 5.05 5.65 -9.33
C THR A 115 5.48 6.41 -10.59
N ALA A 116 6.80 6.46 -10.86
CA ALA A 116 7.32 7.11 -12.07
C ALA A 116 6.82 6.40 -13.35
N VAL A 117 6.84 5.07 -13.38
CA VAL A 117 6.31 4.29 -14.51
C VAL A 117 4.81 4.55 -14.69
N ALA A 118 4.02 4.54 -13.61
CA ALA A 118 2.58 4.83 -13.70
C ALA A 118 2.32 6.23 -14.28
N LEU A 119 3.06 7.24 -13.83
CA LEU A 119 2.93 8.61 -14.35
C LEU A 119 3.38 8.73 -15.81
N LEU A 120 4.45 8.04 -16.21
CA LEU A 120 4.92 8.02 -17.59
C LEU A 120 3.89 7.36 -18.53
N LEU A 121 3.29 6.25 -18.13
CA LEU A 121 2.24 5.58 -18.90
C LEU A 121 1.01 6.47 -19.04
N MET A 122 0.60 7.16 -17.97
CA MET A 122 -0.50 8.14 -18.02
C MET A 122 -0.26 9.30 -18.97
N ARG A 123 1.01 9.73 -19.15
CA ARG A 123 1.35 10.88 -19.99
C ARG A 123 1.01 10.66 -21.46
N THR A 124 0.98 9.42 -21.94
CA THR A 124 0.82 9.11 -23.37
C THR A 124 -0.57 9.42 -23.93
N SER A 125 -1.64 9.36 -23.13
CA SER A 125 -3.00 9.66 -23.62
C SER A 125 -3.96 10.13 -22.52
N TYR A 126 -3.48 10.45 -21.32
CA TYR A 126 -4.31 10.73 -20.13
C TYR A 126 -5.31 9.61 -19.77
N GLU A 127 -5.07 8.41 -20.28
CA GLU A 127 -5.89 7.22 -20.08
C GLU A 127 -4.96 6.01 -19.88
N PHE A 128 -5.38 5.08 -19.02
CA PHE A 128 -4.69 3.80 -18.90
C PHE A 128 -5.28 2.78 -19.88
N LYS A 129 -4.46 2.30 -20.80
CA LYS A 129 -4.81 1.20 -21.69
C LYS A 129 -4.64 -0.14 -20.98
N LYS A 130 -5.37 -1.16 -21.41
CA LYS A 130 -5.31 -2.49 -20.78
C LYS A 130 -3.90 -3.06 -20.69
N TRP A 131 -3.06 -2.88 -21.72
CA TRP A 131 -1.68 -3.36 -21.74
C TRP A 131 -0.78 -2.63 -20.74
N GLU A 132 -1.04 -1.33 -20.47
CA GLU A 132 -0.33 -0.54 -19.48
C GLU A 132 -0.66 -1.02 -18.06
N GLY A 133 -1.93 -1.39 -17.82
CA GLY A 133 -2.34 -2.05 -16.60
C GLY A 133 -1.65 -3.40 -16.39
N ILE A 134 -1.47 -4.18 -17.46
CA ILE A 134 -0.73 -5.44 -17.38
C ILE A 134 0.74 -5.21 -17.02
N ILE A 135 1.38 -4.18 -17.57
CA ILE A 135 2.76 -3.82 -17.21
C ILE A 135 2.87 -3.53 -15.70
N LEU A 136 1.96 -2.74 -15.15
CA LEU A 136 1.96 -2.42 -13.70
C LEU A 136 1.77 -3.67 -12.84
N ILE A 137 0.89 -4.59 -13.24
CA ILE A 137 0.68 -5.87 -12.55
C ILE A 137 1.96 -6.73 -12.61
N VAL A 138 2.62 -6.81 -13.76
CA VAL A 138 3.88 -7.55 -13.91
C VAL A 138 4.97 -6.94 -13.03
N LEU A 139 5.09 -5.61 -12.99
CA LEU A 139 6.02 -4.92 -12.10
C LEU A 139 5.77 -5.24 -10.63
N TYR A 140 4.50 -5.34 -10.21
CA TYR A 140 4.17 -5.75 -8.85
C TYR A 140 4.65 -7.17 -8.53
N PHE A 141 4.47 -8.13 -9.43
CA PHE A 141 4.99 -9.49 -9.23
C PHE A 141 6.52 -9.55 -9.24
N ILE A 142 7.18 -8.74 -10.06
CA ILE A 142 8.64 -8.59 -10.02
C ILE A 142 9.08 -8.05 -8.66
N PHE A 143 8.40 -7.02 -8.14
CA PHE A 143 8.65 -6.49 -6.80
C PHE A 143 8.53 -7.56 -5.72
N LEU A 144 7.46 -8.38 -5.74
CA LEU A 144 7.30 -9.49 -4.80
C LEU A 144 8.45 -10.51 -4.90
N ALA A 145 8.88 -10.85 -6.12
CA ALA A 145 10.00 -11.76 -6.34
C ALA A 145 11.32 -11.19 -5.81
N VAL A 146 11.54 -9.87 -5.97
CA VAL A 146 12.70 -9.18 -5.41
C VAL A 146 12.67 -9.18 -3.88
N CYS A 147 11.53 -8.89 -3.25
CA CYS A 147 11.37 -8.98 -1.80
C CYS A 147 11.70 -10.38 -1.28
N GLU A 148 11.21 -11.42 -1.96
CA GLU A 148 11.49 -12.81 -1.59
C GLU A 148 12.98 -13.19 -1.78
N TYR A 149 13.62 -12.69 -2.83
CA TYR A 149 15.04 -12.91 -3.05
C TYR A 149 15.88 -12.29 -1.92
N PHE A 150 15.64 -11.02 -1.58
CA PHE A 150 16.36 -10.34 -0.50
C PHE A 150 16.12 -11.01 0.85
N ARG A 151 14.90 -11.47 1.12
CA ARG A 151 14.60 -12.28 2.31
C ARG A 151 15.47 -13.53 2.42
N ARG A 152 15.70 -14.23 1.31
CA ARG A 152 16.52 -15.47 1.29
C ARG A 152 18.00 -15.20 1.44
N VAL A 153 18.47 -14.04 1.00
CA VAL A 153 19.90 -13.67 1.10
C VAL A 153 20.25 -13.13 2.48
N GLY A 154 19.27 -12.86 3.36
CA GLY A 154 19.51 -12.50 4.77
C GLY A 154 19.42 -11.01 5.08
N PHE A 155 18.67 -10.26 4.25
CA PHE A 155 18.27 -8.89 4.53
C PHE A 155 16.96 -8.85 5.33
#